data_65a72587777cff7a31702b7487c48e8f
#
_entry.id   65a72587777cff7a31702b7487c48e8f
#
_cell.length_a   1.000
_cell.length_b   1.000
_cell.length_c   1.000
_cell.angle_alpha   90.00
_cell.angle_beta   90.00
_cell.angle_gamma   90.00
#
_symmetry.space_group_name_H-M   'P 1'
#
loop_
_entity.id
_entity.type
_entity.pdbx_description
1 polymer ?
#
loop_
_entity_poly.entity_id
_entity_poly.type
_entity_poly.pdbx_seq_one_letter_code
_entity_poly.pdbx_strand_id
1 'polypeptide(L)'
;MNSEIIKDLLLKKNYSLLKKEIANAQSADIAEIIDDLDEKDALLLFRLLPKEIAADVFSFLPMEKQVELSVLVNEKELQDIMNELFFDDKVDLLEEMPANVVKRILKNTNEVERKLINHFLMYPDNSAGSLMTIEFVDLKKEMHVGEALEKIRKTGPDRETIYTCYVIDA
;
A
#
# COMPACT_ATOMS: atom_id res chain seq x y z
N MET A 1 1.84 13.81 14.98
CA MET A 1 3.33 13.89 15.17
C MET A 1 3.80 15.32 14.88
N ASN A 2 4.92 15.83 15.48
CA ASN A 2 5.36 17.21 15.21
C ASN A 2 6.33 17.22 14.00
N SER A 3 5.87 17.73 12.87
CA SER A 3 6.62 17.84 11.60
C SER A 3 7.93 18.64 11.75
N GLU A 4 7.94 19.70 12.58
CA GLU A 4 9.12 20.53 12.80
C GLU A 4 10.26 19.75 13.49
N ILE A 5 9.93 18.87 14.44
CA ILE A 5 10.92 18.00 15.10
C ILE A 5 11.55 17.05 14.10
N ILE A 6 10.76 16.44 13.23
CA ILE A 6 11.25 15.52 12.19
C ILE A 6 12.17 16.24 11.21
N LYS A 7 11.77 17.42 10.73
CA LYS A 7 12.58 18.26 9.83
C LYS A 7 13.91 18.68 10.50
N ASP A 8 13.89 19.06 11.78
CA ASP A 8 15.10 19.38 12.54
C ASP A 8 16.04 18.17 12.71
N LEU A 9 15.48 17.00 12.99
CA LEU A 9 16.25 15.76 13.12
C LEU A 9 16.88 15.31 11.79
N LEU A 10 16.19 15.51 10.67
CA LEU A 10 16.72 15.26 9.31
C LEU A 10 17.89 16.21 9.03
N LEU A 11 17.73 17.50 9.26
CA LEU A 11 18.78 18.52 9.10
C LEU A 11 20.02 18.21 9.95
N LYS A 12 19.82 17.77 11.20
CA LYS A 12 20.90 17.39 12.13
C LYS A 12 21.45 15.99 11.86
N LYS A 13 20.88 15.23 10.91
CA LYS A 13 21.23 13.83 10.59
C LYS A 13 21.18 12.90 11.80
N ASN A 14 20.28 13.18 12.76
CA ASN A 14 20.11 12.37 13.96
C ASN A 14 19.11 11.22 13.70
N TYR A 15 19.54 10.27 12.87
CA TYR A 15 18.68 9.15 12.43
C TYR A 15 18.29 8.19 13.55
N SER A 16 19.09 8.10 14.63
CA SER A 16 18.77 7.25 15.78
C SER A 16 17.55 7.77 16.54
N LEU A 17 17.48 9.09 16.77
CA LEU A 17 16.33 9.71 17.43
C LEU A 17 15.13 9.73 16.47
N LEU A 18 15.37 10.04 15.20
CA LEU A 18 14.34 10.02 14.15
C LEU A 18 13.62 8.68 14.10
N LYS A 19 14.35 7.55 14.10
CA LYS A 19 13.75 6.19 14.15
C LYS A 19 12.88 5.96 15.40
N LYS A 20 13.23 6.54 16.55
CA LYS A 20 12.43 6.41 17.76
C LYS A 20 11.13 7.21 17.68
N GLU A 21 11.19 8.41 17.11
CA GLU A 21 10.01 9.25 16.92
C GLU A 21 8.99 8.61 15.97
N ILE A 22 9.47 8.11 14.81
CA ILE A 22 8.59 7.48 13.81
C ILE A 22 8.04 6.11 14.25
N ALA A 23 8.77 5.35 15.09
CA ALA A 23 8.33 4.03 15.54
C ALA A 23 7.02 4.04 16.36
N ASN A 24 6.65 5.18 16.95
CA ASN A 24 5.46 5.35 17.77
C ASN A 24 4.38 6.19 17.07
N ALA A 25 4.60 6.60 15.82
CA ALA A 25 3.69 7.44 15.07
C ALA A 25 2.69 6.62 14.26
N GLN A 26 1.55 7.20 13.93
CA GLN A 26 0.57 6.62 13.02
C GLN A 26 1.08 6.73 11.58
N SER A 27 0.81 5.71 10.77
CA SER A 27 1.25 5.69 9.35
C SER A 27 0.75 6.89 8.56
N ALA A 28 -0.50 7.32 8.78
CA ALA A 28 -1.06 8.51 8.16
C ALA A 28 -0.32 9.80 8.52
N ASP A 29 0.07 9.98 9.80
CA ASP A 29 0.85 11.16 10.24
C ASP A 29 2.25 11.19 9.60
N ILE A 30 2.87 10.01 9.42
CA ILE A 30 4.16 9.89 8.76
C ILE A 30 4.03 10.23 7.27
N ALA A 31 2.96 9.77 6.62
CA ALA A 31 2.68 10.08 5.22
C ALA A 31 2.51 11.59 5.00
N GLU A 32 1.75 12.29 5.85
CA GLU A 32 1.59 13.74 5.79
C GLU A 32 2.94 14.48 5.89
N ILE A 33 3.84 14.00 6.75
CA ILE A 33 5.17 14.59 6.86
C ILE A 33 6.02 14.31 5.61
N ILE A 34 5.97 13.10 5.07
CA ILE A 34 6.70 12.73 3.84
C ILE A 34 6.21 13.57 2.66
N ASP A 35 4.91 13.80 2.57
CA ASP A 35 4.33 14.63 1.51
C ASP A 35 4.87 16.07 1.54
N ASP A 36 5.05 16.63 2.73
CA ASP A 36 5.61 17.95 2.98
C ASP A 36 7.14 18.08 2.76
N LEU A 37 7.85 16.98 2.58
CA LEU A 37 9.30 16.95 2.40
C LEU A 37 9.70 17.04 0.92
N ASP A 38 10.90 17.57 0.67
CA ASP A 38 11.53 17.44 -0.63
C ASP A 38 11.87 15.97 -0.95
N GLU A 39 12.08 15.69 -2.23
CA GLU A 39 12.36 14.35 -2.80
C GLU A 39 13.44 13.57 -2.01
N LYS A 40 14.51 14.26 -1.63
CA LYS A 40 15.67 13.65 -0.97
C LYS A 40 15.37 13.28 0.49
N ASP A 41 14.75 14.18 1.21
CA ASP A 41 14.42 13.98 2.62
C ASP A 41 13.23 13.03 2.77
N ALA A 42 12.25 13.08 1.84
CA ALA A 42 11.17 12.13 1.73
C ALA A 42 11.68 10.69 1.54
N LEU A 43 12.56 10.47 0.54
CA LEU A 43 13.17 9.16 0.31
C LEU A 43 14.00 8.68 1.50
N LEU A 44 14.74 9.57 2.14
CA LEU A 44 15.55 9.24 3.32
C LEU A 44 14.67 8.82 4.50
N LEU A 45 13.61 9.58 4.79
CA LEU A 45 12.66 9.26 5.86
C LEU A 45 11.97 7.92 5.55
N PHE A 46 11.50 7.72 4.33
CA PHE A 46 10.86 6.50 3.88
C PHE A 46 11.75 5.26 4.08
N ARG A 47 13.04 5.33 3.72
CA ARG A 47 14.02 4.25 3.92
C ARG A 47 14.35 3.95 5.38
N LEU A 48 14.03 4.83 6.30
CA LEU A 48 14.22 4.59 7.74
C LEU A 48 13.06 3.83 8.37
N LEU A 49 11.93 3.70 7.67
CA LEU A 49 10.76 2.95 8.12
C LEU A 49 11.01 1.44 8.13
N PRO A 50 10.45 0.71 9.11
CA PRO A 50 10.28 -0.74 8.99
C PRO A 50 9.40 -1.08 7.77
N LYS A 51 9.60 -2.26 7.15
CA LYS A 51 8.91 -2.63 5.91
C LYS A 51 7.38 -2.58 6.01
N GLU A 52 6.86 -3.13 7.11
CA GLU A 52 5.43 -3.22 7.37
C GLU A 52 4.82 -1.81 7.48
N ILE A 53 5.50 -0.91 8.20
CA ILE A 53 5.08 0.49 8.33
C ILE A 53 5.28 1.25 7.01
N ALA A 54 6.31 0.93 6.24
CA ALA A 54 6.59 1.61 4.97
C ALA A 54 5.47 1.39 3.94
N ALA A 55 4.91 0.19 3.85
CA ALA A 55 3.80 -0.10 2.96
C ALA A 55 2.52 0.65 3.37
N ASP A 56 2.18 0.62 4.67
CA ASP A 56 1.05 1.39 5.20
C ASP A 56 1.23 2.90 4.94
N VAL A 57 2.42 3.45 5.23
CA VAL A 57 2.71 4.88 4.98
C VAL A 57 2.58 5.19 3.50
N PHE A 58 3.06 4.29 2.64
CA PHE A 58 2.99 4.48 1.20
C PHE A 58 1.54 4.55 0.70
N SER A 59 0.63 3.71 1.19
CA SER A 59 -0.79 3.74 0.81
C SER A 59 -1.52 5.03 1.25
N PHE A 60 -1.05 5.69 2.31
CA PHE A 60 -1.59 6.97 2.76
C PHE A 60 -1.01 8.20 2.02
N LEU A 61 0.03 8.03 1.21
CA LEU A 61 0.60 9.14 0.44
C LEU A 61 -0.34 9.55 -0.71
N PRO A 62 -0.38 10.84 -1.08
CA PRO A 62 -1.00 11.26 -2.33
C PRO A 62 -0.38 10.52 -3.53
N MET A 63 -1.19 10.21 -4.56
CA MET A 63 -0.76 9.44 -5.73
C MET A 63 0.50 10.04 -6.39
N GLU A 64 0.59 11.36 -6.49
CA GLU A 64 1.76 12.04 -7.05
C GLU A 64 3.05 11.72 -6.29
N LYS A 65 2.98 11.69 -4.95
CA LYS A 65 4.13 11.36 -4.09
C LYS A 65 4.46 9.86 -4.14
N GLN A 66 3.46 8.99 -4.28
CA GLN A 66 3.68 7.56 -4.50
C GLN A 66 4.45 7.31 -5.80
N VAL A 67 4.05 7.95 -6.89
CA VAL A 67 4.74 7.86 -8.19
C VAL A 67 6.17 8.39 -8.08
N GLU A 68 6.37 9.55 -7.44
CA GLU A 68 7.70 10.14 -7.20
C GLU A 68 8.62 9.14 -6.46
N LEU A 69 8.19 8.62 -5.32
CA LEU A 69 8.96 7.67 -4.54
C LEU A 69 9.23 6.37 -5.30
N SER A 70 8.27 5.87 -6.07
CA SER A 70 8.40 4.64 -6.85
C SER A 70 9.50 4.70 -7.91
N VAL A 71 9.80 5.88 -8.42
CA VAL A 71 10.91 6.10 -9.36
C VAL A 71 12.26 6.11 -8.63
N LEU A 72 12.28 6.58 -7.37
CA LEU A 72 13.50 6.79 -6.59
C LEU A 72 13.97 5.57 -5.82
N VAL A 73 13.03 4.71 -5.40
CA VAL A 73 13.34 3.46 -4.69
C VAL A 73 13.98 2.43 -5.65
N ASN A 74 14.79 1.53 -5.09
CA ASN A 74 15.37 0.44 -5.88
C ASN A 74 14.34 -0.67 -6.18
N GLU A 75 14.70 -1.60 -7.09
CA GLU A 75 13.78 -2.68 -7.50
C GLU A 75 13.27 -3.53 -6.34
N LYS A 76 14.12 -3.79 -5.36
CA LYS A 76 13.75 -4.61 -4.21
C LYS A 76 12.82 -3.86 -3.27
N GLU A 77 13.12 -2.60 -2.96
CA GLU A 77 12.26 -1.74 -2.16
C GLU A 77 10.88 -1.61 -2.80
N LEU A 78 10.83 -1.38 -4.12
CA LEU A 78 9.58 -1.28 -4.87
C LEU A 78 8.79 -2.59 -4.85
N GLN A 79 9.46 -3.72 -5.03
CA GLN A 79 8.80 -5.03 -4.97
C GLN A 79 8.28 -5.34 -3.55
N ASP A 80 9.04 -4.99 -2.51
CA ASP A 80 8.61 -5.15 -1.12
C ASP A 80 7.34 -4.32 -0.85
N ILE A 81 7.26 -3.07 -1.31
CA ILE A 81 6.06 -2.22 -1.22
C ILE A 81 4.89 -2.86 -1.98
N MET A 82 5.09 -3.22 -3.25
CA MET A 82 4.05 -3.81 -4.08
C MET A 82 3.48 -5.12 -3.51
N ASN A 83 4.28 -5.90 -2.78
CA ASN A 83 3.82 -7.15 -2.18
C ASN A 83 2.91 -6.91 -0.96
N GLU A 84 3.07 -5.80 -0.26
CA GLU A 84 2.31 -5.45 0.95
C GLU A 84 1.03 -4.65 0.63
N LEU A 85 0.96 -3.97 -0.54
CA LEU A 85 -0.23 -3.21 -0.94
C LEU A 85 -1.42 -4.13 -1.24
N PHE A 86 -2.63 -3.68 -0.97
CA PHE A 86 -3.85 -4.31 -1.45
C PHE A 86 -3.94 -4.25 -2.97
N PHE A 87 -4.73 -5.13 -3.55
CA PHE A 87 -4.72 -5.35 -5.00
C PHE A 87 -5.20 -4.13 -5.80
N ASP A 88 -6.24 -3.46 -5.35
CA ASP A 88 -6.76 -2.23 -5.95
C ASP A 88 -5.77 -1.09 -5.86
N ASP A 89 -5.16 -0.84 -4.68
CA ASP A 89 -4.07 0.13 -4.53
C ASP A 89 -2.91 -0.14 -5.50
N LYS A 90 -2.58 -1.42 -5.75
CA LYS A 90 -1.57 -1.81 -6.74
C LYS A 90 -1.96 -1.40 -8.15
N VAL A 91 -3.21 -1.62 -8.52
CA VAL A 91 -3.71 -1.30 -9.87
C VAL A 91 -3.72 0.21 -10.06
N ASP A 92 -4.29 0.97 -9.13
CA ASP A 92 -4.37 2.43 -9.18
C ASP A 92 -2.97 3.05 -9.31
N LEU A 93 -2.01 2.56 -8.51
CA LEU A 93 -0.64 3.01 -8.57
C LEU A 93 0.01 2.71 -9.94
N LEU A 94 -0.25 1.53 -10.52
CA LEU A 94 0.30 1.14 -11.82
C LEU A 94 -0.30 1.95 -12.98
N GLU A 95 -1.54 2.40 -12.88
CA GLU A 95 -2.17 3.28 -13.88
C GLU A 95 -1.46 4.63 -13.98
N GLU A 96 -1.02 5.17 -12.86
CA GLU A 96 -0.36 6.48 -12.78
C GLU A 96 1.16 6.42 -13.00
N MET A 97 1.76 5.22 -12.96
CA MET A 97 3.21 5.07 -13.10
C MET A 97 3.69 5.20 -14.56
N PRO A 98 4.91 5.74 -14.76
CA PRO A 98 5.58 5.69 -16.06
C PRO A 98 5.72 4.25 -16.58
N ALA A 99 5.49 4.02 -17.87
CA ALA A 99 5.47 2.70 -18.50
C ALA A 99 6.75 1.86 -18.27
N ASN A 100 7.91 2.49 -18.12
CA ASN A 100 9.16 1.81 -17.81
C ASN A 100 9.19 1.27 -16.37
N VAL A 101 8.54 1.94 -15.42
CA VAL A 101 8.39 1.49 -14.02
C VAL A 101 7.40 0.34 -13.96
N VAL A 102 6.23 0.48 -14.59
CA VAL A 102 5.23 -0.59 -14.73
C VAL A 102 5.84 -1.86 -15.28
N LYS A 103 6.60 -1.75 -16.38
CA LYS A 103 7.28 -2.90 -16.99
C LYS A 103 8.27 -3.59 -16.03
N ARG A 104 8.98 -2.80 -15.21
CA ARG A 104 9.93 -3.30 -14.21
C ARG A 104 9.22 -4.07 -13.09
N ILE A 105 8.09 -3.56 -12.61
CA ILE A 105 7.25 -4.22 -11.58
C ILE A 105 6.68 -5.52 -12.14
N LEU A 106 5.99 -5.46 -13.28
CA LEU A 106 5.33 -6.62 -13.88
C LEU A 106 6.30 -7.74 -14.27
N LYS A 107 7.56 -7.42 -14.56
CA LYS A 107 8.60 -8.42 -14.81
C LYS A 107 8.88 -9.30 -13.58
N ASN A 108 8.79 -8.72 -12.39
CA ASN A 108 9.09 -9.39 -11.12
C ASN A 108 7.82 -9.95 -10.44
N THR A 109 6.64 -9.66 -10.98
CA THR A 109 5.35 -10.18 -10.51
C THR A 109 5.10 -11.59 -11.05
N ASN A 110 4.52 -12.47 -10.25
CA ASN A 110 4.16 -13.82 -10.69
C ASN A 110 3.12 -13.79 -11.82
N GLU A 111 3.04 -14.89 -12.59
CA GLU A 111 2.21 -14.92 -13.80
C GLU A 111 0.71 -14.76 -13.53
N VAL A 112 0.22 -15.31 -12.42
CA VAL A 112 -1.21 -15.25 -12.05
C VAL A 112 -1.60 -13.82 -11.71
N GLU A 113 -0.87 -13.20 -10.82
CA GLU A 113 -1.09 -11.82 -10.38
C GLU A 113 -0.91 -10.83 -11.54
N ARG A 114 0.10 -11.02 -12.37
CA ARG A 114 0.32 -10.19 -13.57
C ARG A 114 -0.84 -10.27 -14.56
N LYS A 115 -1.43 -11.45 -14.79
CA LYS A 115 -2.62 -11.58 -15.63
C LYS A 115 -3.82 -10.87 -15.03
N LEU A 116 -3.97 -10.94 -13.71
CA LEU A 116 -5.04 -10.28 -12.99
C LEU A 116 -4.88 -8.75 -13.08
N ILE A 117 -3.70 -8.22 -12.78
CA ILE A 117 -3.39 -6.79 -12.93
C ILE A 117 -3.71 -6.31 -14.35
N ASN A 118 -3.19 -7.01 -15.38
CA ASN A 118 -3.45 -6.64 -16.77
C ASN A 118 -4.95 -6.68 -17.13
N HIS A 119 -5.74 -7.55 -16.48
CA HIS A 119 -7.18 -7.58 -16.67
C HIS A 119 -7.86 -6.36 -16.06
N PHE A 120 -7.45 -5.96 -14.86
CA PHE A 120 -8.00 -4.79 -14.18
C PHE A 120 -7.64 -3.48 -14.89
N LEU A 121 -6.42 -3.32 -15.35
CA LEU A 121 -5.98 -2.19 -16.18
C LEU A 121 -6.73 -2.04 -17.52
N MET A 122 -7.59 -3.01 -17.88
CA MET A 122 -8.46 -2.92 -19.07
C MET A 122 -9.85 -2.37 -18.75
N TYR A 123 -10.23 -2.24 -17.48
CA TYR A 123 -11.51 -1.65 -17.13
C TYR A 123 -11.53 -0.15 -17.45
N PRO A 124 -12.64 0.38 -17.94
CA PRO A 124 -12.78 1.83 -18.15
C PRO A 124 -12.71 2.57 -16.81
N ASP A 125 -12.09 3.75 -16.80
CA ASP A 125 -12.06 4.64 -15.66
C ASP A 125 -13.46 4.88 -15.09
N ASN A 126 -13.57 4.94 -13.77
CA ASN A 126 -14.83 5.13 -13.04
C ASN A 126 -15.89 4.04 -13.31
N SER A 127 -15.51 2.87 -13.81
CA SER A 127 -16.40 1.70 -13.87
C SER A 127 -16.41 0.96 -12.53
N ALA A 128 -17.39 0.08 -12.31
CA ALA A 128 -17.40 -0.77 -11.12
C ALA A 128 -16.15 -1.66 -11.05
N GLY A 129 -15.62 -2.07 -12.19
CA GLY A 129 -14.41 -2.89 -12.28
C GLY A 129 -13.13 -2.14 -11.87
N SER A 130 -13.04 -0.83 -12.16
CA SER A 130 -11.89 -0.03 -11.77
C SER A 130 -11.94 0.46 -10.31
N LEU A 131 -13.11 0.39 -9.65
CA LEU A 131 -13.29 0.85 -8.28
C LEU A 131 -13.46 -0.27 -7.26
N MET A 132 -13.48 -1.54 -7.70
CA MET A 132 -13.71 -2.66 -6.81
C MET A 132 -12.42 -3.23 -6.25
N THR A 133 -12.45 -3.67 -4.98
CA THR A 133 -11.45 -4.59 -4.45
C THR A 133 -11.88 -6.04 -4.66
N ILE A 134 -10.90 -6.94 -4.79
CA ILE A 134 -11.10 -8.39 -4.79
C ILE A 134 -10.75 -9.01 -3.43
N GLU A 135 -10.21 -8.22 -2.52
CA GLU A 135 -9.75 -8.65 -1.20
C GLU A 135 -10.83 -8.43 -0.13
N PHE A 136 -11.98 -9.03 -0.34
CA PHE A 136 -13.12 -9.01 0.60
C PHE A 136 -13.32 -10.37 1.28
N VAL A 137 -14.11 -10.39 2.35
CA VAL A 137 -14.53 -11.64 3.01
C VAL A 137 -15.80 -12.17 2.35
N ASP A 138 -15.67 -13.33 1.70
CA ASP A 138 -16.80 -14.11 1.19
C ASP A 138 -17.30 -15.11 2.25
N LEU A 139 -18.60 -15.30 2.32
CA LEU A 139 -19.25 -16.32 3.15
C LEU A 139 -20.12 -17.20 2.25
N LYS A 140 -20.32 -18.45 2.64
CA LYS A 140 -21.23 -19.34 1.93
C LYS A 140 -22.58 -19.43 2.62
N LYS A 141 -23.63 -19.52 1.83
CA LYS A 141 -25.02 -19.55 2.30
C LYS A 141 -25.31 -20.69 3.32
N GLU A 142 -24.59 -21.81 3.18
CA GLU A 142 -24.75 -23.00 4.02
C GLU A 142 -23.97 -22.91 5.35
N MET A 143 -23.14 -21.89 5.53
CA MET A 143 -22.35 -21.72 6.76
C MET A 143 -23.25 -21.39 7.94
N HIS A 144 -23.01 -22.03 9.06
CA HIS A 144 -23.55 -21.60 10.36
C HIS A 144 -22.88 -20.32 10.83
N VAL A 145 -23.59 -19.49 11.60
CA VAL A 145 -23.08 -18.20 12.10
C VAL A 145 -21.74 -18.34 12.83
N GLY A 146 -21.55 -19.41 13.61
CA GLY A 146 -20.27 -19.67 14.29
C GLY A 146 -19.12 -19.86 13.31
N GLU A 147 -19.32 -20.65 12.26
CA GLU A 147 -18.32 -20.90 11.20
C GLU A 147 -18.00 -19.62 10.41
N ALA A 148 -19.04 -18.82 10.11
CA ALA A 148 -18.87 -17.54 9.44
C ALA A 148 -18.01 -16.56 10.26
N LEU A 149 -18.28 -16.46 11.58
CA LEU A 149 -17.48 -15.61 12.48
C LEU A 149 -16.05 -16.11 12.62
N GLU A 150 -15.83 -17.42 12.65
CA GLU A 150 -14.47 -17.99 12.65
C GLU A 150 -13.73 -17.69 11.35
N LYS A 151 -14.40 -17.82 10.21
CA LYS A 151 -13.81 -17.45 8.90
C LYS A 151 -13.41 -16.00 8.88
N ILE A 152 -14.31 -15.07 9.30
CA ILE A 152 -14.02 -13.63 9.35
C ILE A 152 -12.80 -13.36 10.24
N ARG A 153 -12.74 -13.93 11.44
CA ARG A 153 -11.59 -13.75 12.36
C ARG A 153 -10.28 -14.25 11.77
N LYS A 154 -10.32 -15.34 11.02
CA LYS A 154 -9.13 -15.96 10.43
C LYS A 154 -8.63 -15.24 9.17
N THR A 155 -9.56 -14.82 8.30
CA THR A 155 -9.20 -14.26 6.99
C THR A 155 -9.28 -12.73 6.94
N GLY A 156 -10.02 -12.10 7.85
CA GLY A 156 -10.23 -10.67 7.89
C GLY A 156 -8.95 -9.83 8.02
N PRO A 157 -7.94 -10.23 8.82
CA PRO A 157 -6.69 -9.48 8.91
C PRO A 157 -5.94 -9.32 7.58
N ASP A 158 -6.14 -10.25 6.64
CA ASP A 158 -5.50 -10.24 5.31
C ASP A 158 -6.44 -9.67 4.23
N ARG A 159 -7.48 -8.92 4.62
CA ARG A 159 -8.45 -8.32 3.72
C ARG A 159 -8.50 -6.82 3.89
N GLU A 160 -8.67 -6.11 2.81
CA GLU A 160 -8.77 -4.66 2.81
C GLU A 160 -9.93 -4.18 3.70
N THR A 161 -11.07 -4.89 3.66
CA THR A 161 -12.23 -4.53 4.49
C THR A 161 -12.97 -5.75 5.04
N ILE A 162 -13.46 -5.61 6.28
CA ILE A 162 -14.35 -6.56 6.96
C ILE A 162 -15.69 -5.92 7.38
N TYR A 163 -15.90 -4.65 7.06
CA TYR A 163 -17.16 -3.96 7.40
C TYR A 163 -18.35 -4.54 6.66
N THR A 164 -18.13 -5.09 5.48
CA THR A 164 -19.14 -5.80 4.70
C THR A 164 -18.59 -7.16 4.29
N CYS A 165 -19.31 -8.22 4.64
CA CYS A 165 -19.02 -9.58 4.21
C CYS A 165 -20.11 -10.02 3.23
N TYR A 166 -19.73 -10.63 2.12
CA TYR A 166 -20.65 -11.03 1.08
C TYR A 166 -21.00 -12.52 1.23
N VAL A 167 -22.30 -12.82 1.23
CA VAL A 167 -22.78 -14.21 1.13
C VAL A 167 -22.95 -14.53 -0.33
N ILE A 168 -22.13 -15.47 -0.82
CA ILE A 168 -22.13 -15.88 -2.22
C ILE A 168 -22.57 -17.32 -2.39
N ASP A 169 -23.22 -17.61 -3.51
CA ASP A 169 -23.49 -18.98 -3.94
C ASP A 169 -22.20 -19.66 -4.43
N ALA A 170 -22.13 -20.99 -4.36
CA ALA A 170 -20.95 -21.76 -4.71
C ALA A 170 -20.72 -21.83 -6.22
#